data_aecda01d36ff9eaf4e5211b32cbcb00b
#
_entry.id   aecda01d36ff9eaf4e5211b32cbcb00b
#
_cell.length_a   1.000
_cell.length_b   1.000
_cell.length_c   1.000
_cell.angle_alpha   90.00
_cell.angle_beta   90.00
_cell.angle_gamma   90.00
#
_symmetry.space_group_name_H-M   'P 1'
#
loop_
_entity.id
_entity.type
_entity.pdbx_description
1 polymer ?
#
loop_
_entity_poly.entity_id
_entity_poly.type
_entity_poly.pdbx_seq_one_letter_code
_entity_poly.pdbx_strand_id
1 'polypeptide(L)'
;MSSYVQTILTAVIAFPFIAFLFTFPYIIYNYRKYGSVLSFRILIVYSFILYLLCVYFLVILPLPSIDEVARMTGPRIQSVPFMFIRDIFQESDFRLRDVSTWITLIKNKAFFQVFFNFIMIIPFGIYLRYYFRCGFRRTFLFSFLLSLFFELTQLTGLYFLYPRGYRLFDVDDLLINTLGGIAGYLCAPAFMRLLPSRENMDKASIRRGMEVSLPRRILALCFDLFLIFLADAALRAALPGGRQMPGSLWLIPAFLYYSFVPALTGGRTAGKWILRIRIGATATGDRPHWYQYPLRCGSLLLFLFALPRIFSLLPPLPAFLCYTVWFFFLAYTGIRAIRHRDLFYERLSGTRNISSLADQPCPSEEMSS
;
A
#
# COMPACT_ATOMS: atom_id res chain seq x y z
N MET A 1 -27.68 13.20 -12.55
CA MET A 1 -27.13 12.19 -11.58
C MET A 1 -27.26 12.80 -10.19
N SER A 2 -27.63 12.02 -9.17
CA SER A 2 -27.70 12.55 -7.80
C SER A 2 -26.29 12.99 -7.34
N SER A 3 -26.23 14.05 -6.54
CA SER A 3 -24.94 14.58 -6.00
C SER A 3 -24.09 13.49 -5.34
N TYR A 4 -24.70 12.52 -4.66
CA TYR A 4 -24.02 11.39 -4.03
C TYR A 4 -23.31 10.47 -5.02
N VAL A 5 -23.91 10.19 -6.19
CA VAL A 5 -23.28 9.35 -7.23
C VAL A 5 -22.04 10.03 -7.78
N GLN A 6 -22.09 11.33 -7.99
CA GLN A 6 -20.93 12.10 -8.46
C GLN A 6 -19.81 12.12 -7.41
N THR A 7 -20.14 12.23 -6.15
CA THR A 7 -19.19 12.17 -5.03
C THR A 7 -18.48 10.82 -4.96
N ILE A 8 -19.24 9.72 -5.04
CA ILE A 8 -18.65 8.37 -5.04
C ILE A 8 -17.77 8.15 -6.27
N LEU A 9 -18.20 8.63 -7.45
CA LEU A 9 -17.41 8.54 -8.68
C LEU A 9 -16.07 9.28 -8.54
N THR A 10 -16.08 10.46 -7.91
CA THR A 10 -14.85 11.21 -7.62
C THR A 10 -13.89 10.41 -6.71
N ALA A 11 -14.42 9.75 -5.67
CA ALA A 11 -13.62 8.88 -4.81
C ALA A 11 -13.01 7.70 -5.60
N VAL A 12 -13.80 7.06 -6.47
CA VAL A 12 -13.34 5.95 -7.31
C VAL A 12 -12.26 6.38 -8.30
N ILE A 13 -12.37 7.59 -8.88
CA ILE A 13 -11.35 8.14 -9.80
C ILE A 13 -10.07 8.53 -9.04
N ALA A 14 -10.18 9.12 -7.85
CA ALA A 14 -9.02 9.49 -7.03
C ALA A 14 -8.28 8.29 -6.44
N PHE A 15 -9.00 7.19 -6.18
CA PHE A 15 -8.48 6.00 -5.51
C PHE A 15 -7.23 5.40 -6.18
N PRO A 16 -7.14 5.18 -7.51
CA PRO A 16 -5.95 4.61 -8.13
C PRO A 16 -4.68 5.43 -7.88
N PHE A 17 -4.77 6.74 -7.86
CA PHE A 17 -3.63 7.64 -7.62
C PHE A 17 -3.15 7.54 -6.17
N ILE A 18 -4.07 7.59 -5.20
CA ILE A 18 -3.75 7.47 -3.78
C ILE A 18 -3.27 6.05 -3.46
N ALA A 19 -3.91 5.03 -4.03
CA ALA A 19 -3.50 3.65 -3.90
C ALA A 19 -2.08 3.43 -4.46
N PHE A 20 -1.76 4.00 -5.62
CA PHE A 20 -0.41 3.92 -6.20
C PHE A 20 0.64 4.53 -5.26
N LEU A 21 0.38 5.72 -4.72
CA LEU A 21 1.28 6.39 -3.78
C LEU A 21 1.51 5.55 -2.51
N PHE A 22 0.46 4.91 -2.00
CA PHE A 22 0.51 4.06 -0.81
C PHE A 22 1.11 2.67 -1.08
N THR A 23 0.98 2.17 -2.31
CA THR A 23 1.42 0.81 -2.71
C THR A 23 2.89 0.58 -2.41
N PHE A 24 3.74 1.53 -2.77
CA PHE A 24 5.18 1.35 -2.69
C PHE A 24 5.69 1.20 -1.24
N PRO A 25 5.38 2.12 -0.30
CA PRO A 25 5.72 1.95 1.11
C PRO A 25 5.09 0.70 1.72
N TYR A 26 3.85 0.38 1.35
CA TYR A 26 3.12 -0.78 1.86
C TYR A 26 3.76 -2.11 1.44
N ILE A 27 4.18 -2.23 0.17
CA ILE A 27 4.88 -3.42 -0.34
C ILE A 27 6.21 -3.60 0.38
N ILE A 28 7.01 -2.53 0.54
CA ILE A 28 8.28 -2.57 1.28
C ILE A 28 8.06 -3.04 2.71
N TYR A 29 7.08 -2.45 3.41
CA TYR A 29 6.75 -2.82 4.78
C TYR A 29 6.41 -4.32 4.89
N ASN A 30 5.57 -4.84 3.98
CA ASN A 30 5.17 -6.26 3.99
C ASN A 30 6.35 -7.19 3.69
N TYR A 31 7.19 -6.87 2.70
CA TYR A 31 8.38 -7.67 2.42
C TYR A 31 9.39 -7.65 3.56
N ARG A 32 9.56 -6.51 4.24
CA ARG A 32 10.43 -6.44 5.42
C ARG A 32 9.90 -7.23 6.59
N LYS A 33 8.60 -7.20 6.83
CA LYS A 33 7.98 -7.84 8.00
C LYS A 33 7.70 -9.32 7.79
N TYR A 34 7.19 -9.68 6.61
CA TYR A 34 6.67 -11.03 6.35
C TYR A 34 7.41 -11.75 5.20
N GLY A 35 8.25 -11.06 4.45
CA GLY A 35 8.93 -11.60 3.27
C GLY A 35 8.02 -11.87 2.07
N SER A 36 6.74 -11.64 2.20
CA SER A 36 5.76 -11.81 1.14
C SER A 36 4.60 -10.83 1.27
N VAL A 37 3.87 -10.65 0.19
CA VAL A 37 2.63 -9.86 0.18
C VAL A 37 1.47 -10.80 -0.12
N LEU A 38 0.56 -10.94 0.84
CA LEU A 38 -0.62 -11.78 0.68
C LEU A 38 -1.73 -11.00 -0.03
N SER A 39 -2.31 -11.54 -1.11
CA SER A 39 -3.35 -10.88 -1.91
C SER A 39 -4.56 -10.45 -1.08
N PHE A 40 -5.00 -11.30 -0.15
CA PHE A 40 -6.13 -10.98 0.73
C PHE A 40 -5.84 -9.81 1.68
N ARG A 41 -4.60 -9.68 2.17
CA ARG A 41 -4.17 -8.53 2.98
C ARG A 41 -4.17 -7.23 2.16
N ILE A 42 -3.72 -7.29 0.90
CA ILE A 42 -3.82 -6.18 -0.02
C ILE A 42 -5.29 -5.75 -0.14
N LEU A 43 -6.19 -6.70 -0.42
CA LEU A 43 -7.62 -6.41 -0.56
C LEU A 43 -8.19 -5.68 0.65
N ILE A 44 -7.90 -6.14 1.88
CA ILE A 44 -8.38 -5.48 3.11
C ILE A 44 -7.86 -4.06 3.23
N VAL A 45 -6.57 -3.83 3.00
CA VAL A 45 -5.98 -2.50 3.17
C VAL A 45 -6.46 -1.53 2.09
N TYR A 46 -6.57 -1.99 0.85
CA TYR A 46 -7.04 -1.13 -0.24
C TYR A 46 -8.55 -0.85 -0.15
N SER A 47 -9.36 -1.84 0.30
CA SER A 47 -10.77 -1.60 0.59
C SER A 47 -10.95 -0.61 1.75
N PHE A 48 -10.07 -0.63 2.75
CA PHE A 48 -10.08 0.35 3.83
C PHE A 48 -9.72 1.76 3.33
N ILE A 49 -8.70 1.89 2.48
CA ILE A 49 -8.32 3.18 1.87
C ILE A 49 -9.47 3.72 1.01
N LEU A 50 -10.06 2.87 0.15
CA LEU A 50 -11.19 3.26 -0.68
C LEU A 50 -12.39 3.69 0.18
N TYR A 51 -12.69 2.93 1.23
CA TYR A 51 -13.74 3.26 2.18
C TYR A 51 -13.50 4.65 2.83
N LEU A 52 -12.30 4.91 3.34
CA LEU A 52 -11.97 6.21 3.95
C LEU A 52 -12.10 7.36 2.95
N LEU A 53 -11.71 7.15 1.69
CA LEU A 53 -11.90 8.14 0.62
C LEU A 53 -13.38 8.39 0.35
N CYS A 54 -14.18 7.33 0.24
CA CYS A 54 -15.63 7.46 0.06
C CYS A 54 -16.27 8.25 1.21
N VAL A 55 -15.93 7.91 2.45
CA VAL A 55 -16.42 8.62 3.64
C VAL A 55 -15.99 10.09 3.60
N TYR A 56 -14.71 10.35 3.36
CA TYR A 56 -14.19 11.71 3.28
C TYR A 56 -14.93 12.55 2.24
N PHE A 57 -15.10 12.03 1.03
CA PHE A 57 -15.81 12.74 -0.02
C PHE A 57 -17.31 12.88 0.25
N LEU A 58 -17.95 11.89 0.86
CA LEU A 58 -19.38 11.98 1.24
C LEU A 58 -19.62 13.07 2.30
N VAL A 59 -18.68 13.25 3.22
CA VAL A 59 -18.77 14.27 4.28
C VAL A 59 -18.41 15.66 3.76
N ILE A 60 -17.43 15.77 2.87
CA ILE A 60 -16.88 17.05 2.43
C ILE A 60 -17.62 17.62 1.22
N LEU A 61 -18.04 16.78 0.27
CA LEU A 61 -18.71 17.22 -0.98
C LEU A 61 -20.25 17.28 -0.80
N PRO A 62 -20.96 18.08 -1.62
CA PRO A 62 -20.44 19.03 -2.60
C PRO A 62 -19.86 20.29 -1.95
N LEU A 63 -18.80 20.83 -2.57
CA LEU A 63 -18.23 22.11 -2.14
C LEU A 63 -19.04 23.27 -2.73
N PRO A 64 -19.50 24.24 -1.90
CA PRO A 64 -20.11 25.46 -2.39
C PRO A 64 -19.07 26.36 -3.06
N SER A 65 -19.52 27.36 -3.83
CA SER A 65 -18.61 28.35 -4.37
C SER A 65 -18.05 29.27 -3.28
N ILE A 66 -16.86 29.85 -3.51
CA ILE A 66 -16.22 30.75 -2.51
C ILE A 66 -17.13 31.94 -2.23
N ASP A 67 -17.83 32.47 -3.25
CA ASP A 67 -18.75 33.59 -3.11
C ASP A 67 -20.00 33.24 -2.29
N GLU A 68 -20.52 32.01 -2.44
CA GLU A 68 -21.62 31.52 -1.60
C GLU A 68 -21.20 31.44 -0.14
N VAL A 69 -20.01 30.88 0.15
CA VAL A 69 -19.49 30.77 1.52
C VAL A 69 -19.23 32.16 2.12
N ALA A 70 -18.71 33.10 1.33
CA ALA A 70 -18.47 34.48 1.80
C ALA A 70 -19.78 35.20 2.21
N ARG A 71 -20.89 34.86 1.57
CA ARG A 71 -22.23 35.44 1.87
C ARG A 71 -22.97 34.72 2.98
N MET A 72 -22.49 33.56 3.43
CA MET A 72 -23.13 32.81 4.51
C MET A 72 -23.13 33.61 5.81
N THR A 73 -24.29 33.73 6.42
CA THR A 73 -24.48 34.33 7.75
C THR A 73 -24.96 33.26 8.73
N GLY A 74 -24.78 33.47 10.03
CA GLY A 74 -25.25 32.55 11.06
C GLY A 74 -24.14 31.88 11.86
N PRO A 75 -24.52 31.01 12.83
CA PRO A 75 -23.60 30.36 13.74
C PRO A 75 -22.66 29.41 12.98
N ARG A 76 -21.44 29.24 13.53
CA ARG A 76 -20.44 28.31 12.98
C ARG A 76 -20.35 27.03 13.78
N ILE A 77 -20.86 27.03 15.01
CA ILE A 77 -20.73 25.93 15.97
C ILE A 77 -22.10 25.70 16.60
N GLN A 78 -22.54 24.47 16.56
CA GLN A 78 -23.64 23.92 17.34
C GLN A 78 -22.99 23.10 18.48
N SER A 79 -23.12 23.59 19.72
CA SER A 79 -22.47 23.00 20.89
C SER A 79 -23.44 22.29 21.85
N VAL A 80 -24.76 22.34 21.58
CA VAL A 80 -25.78 21.75 22.44
C VAL A 80 -25.97 20.28 22.04
N PRO A 81 -25.59 19.31 22.89
CA PRO A 81 -25.75 17.89 22.55
C PRO A 81 -27.24 17.51 22.50
N PHE A 82 -27.53 16.52 21.65
CA PHE A 82 -28.86 15.96 21.43
C PHE A 82 -29.88 16.90 20.77
N MET A 83 -29.44 17.95 20.09
CA MET A 83 -30.32 18.82 19.30
C MET A 83 -31.03 18.04 18.19
N PHE A 84 -30.38 17.07 17.58
CA PHE A 84 -30.98 16.22 16.54
C PHE A 84 -32.30 15.55 17.00
N ILE A 85 -32.42 15.23 18.28
CA ILE A 85 -33.66 14.65 18.84
C ILE A 85 -34.79 15.66 18.70
N ARG A 86 -34.54 16.90 19.11
CA ARG A 86 -35.49 18.00 19.00
C ARG A 86 -35.90 18.24 17.54
N ASP A 87 -34.92 18.27 16.65
CA ASP A 87 -35.15 18.54 15.22
C ASP A 87 -35.97 17.42 14.57
N ILE A 88 -35.72 16.16 14.92
CA ILE A 88 -36.54 15.01 14.47
C ILE A 88 -37.97 15.16 14.92
N PHE A 89 -38.23 15.52 16.19
CA PHE A 89 -39.57 15.69 16.70
C PHE A 89 -40.30 16.94 16.18
N GLN A 90 -39.58 18.00 15.90
CA GLN A 90 -40.15 19.25 15.38
C GLN A 90 -40.45 19.18 13.87
N GLU A 91 -39.64 18.48 13.11
CA GLU A 91 -39.78 18.36 11.66
C GLU A 91 -40.68 17.17 11.24
N SER A 92 -41.09 16.30 12.18
CA SER A 92 -41.94 15.15 11.88
C SER A 92 -43.17 15.13 12.76
N ASP A 93 -44.32 14.69 12.19
CA ASP A 93 -45.54 14.38 12.97
C ASP A 93 -45.39 13.05 13.75
N PHE A 94 -44.17 12.65 14.07
CA PHE A 94 -43.87 11.40 14.73
C PHE A 94 -44.42 11.34 16.15
N ARG A 95 -45.21 10.29 16.42
CA ARG A 95 -45.75 10.00 17.76
C ARG A 95 -45.39 8.56 18.14
N LEU A 96 -44.66 8.39 19.24
CA LEU A 96 -44.21 7.06 19.73
C LEU A 96 -45.36 6.04 19.87
N ARG A 97 -46.57 6.49 20.20
CA ARG A 97 -47.74 5.65 20.42
C ARG A 97 -48.53 5.34 19.15
N ASP A 98 -48.27 6.00 18.04
CA ASP A 98 -49.00 5.84 16.79
C ASP A 98 -48.08 5.30 15.71
N VAL A 99 -48.16 3.99 15.46
CA VAL A 99 -47.32 3.28 14.48
C VAL A 99 -47.52 3.82 13.06
N SER A 100 -48.69 4.42 12.74
CA SER A 100 -48.93 5.01 11.41
C SER A 100 -48.02 6.20 11.13
N THR A 101 -47.54 6.90 12.19
CA THR A 101 -46.67 8.04 12.08
C THR A 101 -45.18 7.65 11.94
N TRP A 102 -44.81 6.39 12.14
CA TRP A 102 -43.43 5.94 12.03
C TRP A 102 -42.85 6.08 10.60
N ILE A 103 -43.74 6.01 9.62
CA ILE A 103 -43.37 6.19 8.21
C ILE A 103 -42.89 7.65 7.93
N THR A 104 -43.34 8.62 8.76
CA THR A 104 -42.88 10.02 8.64
C THR A 104 -41.44 10.21 9.06
N LEU A 105 -40.93 9.40 9.99
CA LEU A 105 -39.51 9.35 10.35
C LEU A 105 -38.63 9.00 9.13
N ILE A 106 -39.07 8.04 8.32
CA ILE A 106 -38.35 7.61 7.12
C ILE A 106 -38.28 8.71 6.04
N LYS A 107 -39.13 9.74 6.15
CA LYS A 107 -39.17 10.90 5.24
C LYS A 107 -38.47 12.13 5.84
N ASN A 108 -38.09 12.08 7.14
CA ASN A 108 -37.48 13.20 7.83
C ASN A 108 -36.02 13.34 7.49
N LYS A 109 -35.59 14.53 7.06
CA LYS A 109 -34.20 14.80 6.68
C LYS A 109 -33.23 14.71 7.86
N ALA A 110 -33.61 15.22 9.05
CA ALA A 110 -32.77 15.18 10.23
C ALA A 110 -32.54 13.72 10.68
N PHE A 111 -33.58 12.86 10.64
CA PHE A 111 -33.43 11.44 10.92
C PHE A 111 -32.44 10.77 9.95
N PHE A 112 -32.59 11.02 8.64
CA PHE A 112 -31.68 10.44 7.66
C PHE A 112 -30.22 10.91 7.84
N GLN A 113 -30.00 12.17 8.17
CA GLN A 113 -28.66 12.68 8.43
C GLN A 113 -28.01 11.91 9.58
N VAL A 114 -28.68 11.79 10.71
CA VAL A 114 -28.21 11.03 11.89
C VAL A 114 -27.97 9.56 11.55
N PHE A 115 -28.92 8.94 10.84
CA PHE A 115 -28.83 7.53 10.46
C PHE A 115 -27.65 7.26 9.52
N PHE A 116 -27.44 8.10 8.51
CA PHE A 116 -26.32 7.94 7.59
C PHE A 116 -24.98 8.21 8.25
N ASN A 117 -24.85 9.21 9.11
CA ASN A 117 -23.65 9.48 9.88
C ASN A 117 -23.27 8.27 10.75
N PHE A 118 -24.26 7.69 11.44
CA PHE A 118 -24.06 6.50 12.26
C PHE A 118 -23.60 5.29 11.42
N ILE A 119 -24.33 4.93 10.34
CA ILE A 119 -24.02 3.75 9.53
C ILE A 119 -22.70 3.92 8.78
N MET A 120 -22.39 5.13 8.31
CA MET A 120 -21.20 5.42 7.55
C MET A 120 -19.92 5.06 8.32
N ILE A 121 -19.89 5.19 9.65
CA ILE A 121 -18.71 4.92 10.48
C ILE A 121 -18.67 3.49 11.03
N ILE A 122 -19.74 2.70 10.91
CA ILE A 122 -19.74 1.28 11.31
C ILE A 122 -18.56 0.49 10.69
N PRO A 123 -18.29 0.54 9.37
CA PRO A 123 -17.18 -0.18 8.76
C PRO A 123 -15.83 0.21 9.37
N PHE A 124 -15.63 1.48 9.76
CA PHE A 124 -14.42 1.92 10.42
C PHE A 124 -14.15 1.15 11.71
N GLY A 125 -15.16 1.01 12.58
CA GLY A 125 -15.05 0.22 13.80
C GLY A 125 -14.75 -1.26 13.55
N ILE A 126 -15.34 -1.83 12.48
CA ILE A 126 -15.06 -3.21 12.05
C ILE A 126 -13.61 -3.36 11.64
N TYR A 127 -13.06 -2.46 10.80
CA TYR A 127 -11.65 -2.50 10.38
C TYR A 127 -10.70 -2.33 11.56
N LEU A 128 -11.00 -1.40 12.48
CA LEU A 128 -10.17 -1.17 13.67
C LEU A 128 -10.07 -2.42 14.54
N ARG A 129 -11.17 -3.13 14.77
CA ARG A 129 -11.16 -4.35 15.57
C ARG A 129 -10.57 -5.53 14.83
N TYR A 130 -11.01 -5.79 13.60
CA TYR A 130 -10.62 -6.95 12.83
C TYR A 130 -9.16 -6.88 12.37
N TYR A 131 -8.82 -5.80 11.65
CA TYR A 131 -7.52 -5.72 10.98
C TYR A 131 -6.45 -5.07 11.88
N PHE A 132 -6.78 -3.95 12.53
CA PHE A 132 -5.82 -3.22 13.37
C PHE A 132 -5.73 -3.76 14.80
N ARG A 133 -6.60 -4.68 15.20
CA ARG A 133 -6.63 -5.27 16.55
C ARG A 133 -6.77 -4.22 17.65
N CYS A 134 -7.49 -3.15 17.39
CA CYS A 134 -7.77 -2.14 18.39
C CYS A 134 -8.75 -2.67 19.44
N GLY A 135 -8.45 -2.42 20.73
CA GLY A 135 -9.41 -2.62 21.80
C GLY A 135 -10.48 -1.53 21.82
N PHE A 136 -11.51 -1.70 22.66
CA PHE A 136 -12.63 -0.76 22.77
C PHE A 136 -12.21 0.70 22.93
N ARG A 137 -11.31 1.00 23.90
CA ARG A 137 -10.84 2.37 24.18
C ARG A 137 -10.16 3.02 22.97
N ARG A 138 -9.34 2.26 22.24
CA ARG A 138 -8.67 2.76 21.01
C ARG A 138 -9.66 2.97 19.89
N THR A 139 -10.64 2.09 19.73
CA THR A 139 -11.68 2.24 18.71
C THR A 139 -12.53 3.48 19.00
N PHE A 140 -12.95 3.69 20.25
CA PHE A 140 -13.63 4.92 20.68
C PHE A 140 -12.80 6.16 20.29
N LEU A 141 -11.52 6.20 20.72
CA LEU A 141 -10.65 7.33 20.47
C LEU A 141 -10.47 7.62 18.97
N PHE A 142 -10.19 6.58 18.17
CA PHE A 142 -9.99 6.77 16.72
C PHE A 142 -11.30 7.17 16.01
N SER A 143 -12.45 6.65 16.41
CA SER A 143 -13.73 7.06 15.85
C SER A 143 -14.05 8.51 16.19
N PHE A 144 -13.80 8.92 17.42
CA PHE A 144 -13.93 10.32 17.84
C PHE A 144 -12.98 11.24 17.06
N LEU A 145 -11.69 10.85 16.93
CA LEU A 145 -10.70 11.64 16.19
C LEU A 145 -11.03 11.75 14.70
N LEU A 146 -11.58 10.68 14.09
CA LEU A 146 -12.02 10.73 12.69
C LEU A 146 -13.20 11.69 12.52
N SER A 147 -14.18 11.64 13.43
CA SER A 147 -15.31 12.57 13.39
C SER A 147 -14.84 14.01 13.62
N LEU A 148 -13.99 14.23 14.62
CA LEU A 148 -13.41 15.55 14.90
C LEU A 148 -12.62 16.09 13.70
N PHE A 149 -11.89 15.22 12.98
CA PHE A 149 -11.17 15.59 11.76
C PHE A 149 -12.14 16.11 10.69
N PHE A 150 -13.29 15.46 10.50
CA PHE A 150 -14.30 15.94 9.55
C PHE A 150 -14.89 17.27 9.95
N GLU A 151 -15.30 17.39 11.22
CA GLU A 151 -15.88 18.62 11.76
C GLU A 151 -14.91 19.80 11.69
N LEU A 152 -13.64 19.60 12.05
CA LEU A 152 -12.59 20.63 11.93
C LEU A 152 -12.32 21.00 10.47
N THR A 153 -12.34 20.04 9.54
CA THR A 153 -12.17 20.31 8.12
C THR A 153 -13.28 21.22 7.60
N GLN A 154 -14.53 21.02 8.04
CA GLN A 154 -15.68 21.83 7.66
C GLN A 154 -15.66 23.19 8.34
N LEU A 155 -15.37 23.25 9.65
CA LEU A 155 -15.31 24.48 10.45
C LEU A 155 -14.21 25.44 9.96
N THR A 156 -13.04 24.90 9.61
CA THR A 156 -11.91 25.70 9.10
C THR A 156 -12.08 26.12 7.64
N GLY A 157 -13.16 25.72 6.99
CA GLY A 157 -13.36 26.00 5.58
C GLY A 157 -12.29 25.35 4.71
N LEU A 158 -12.09 24.02 4.83
CA LEU A 158 -11.03 23.26 4.16
C LEU A 158 -9.64 23.86 4.41
N TYR A 159 -9.29 23.98 5.71
CA TYR A 159 -7.98 24.50 6.12
C TYR A 159 -7.68 25.90 5.57
N PHE A 160 -8.68 26.79 5.67
CA PHE A 160 -8.61 28.20 5.25
C PHE A 160 -8.62 28.45 3.73
N LEU A 161 -9.00 27.45 2.91
CA LEU A 161 -9.30 27.66 1.49
C LEU A 161 -10.56 28.52 1.30
N TYR A 162 -11.54 28.40 2.20
CA TYR A 162 -12.72 29.25 2.26
C TYR A 162 -12.55 30.36 3.29
N PRO A 163 -13.22 31.53 3.12
CA PRO A 163 -13.14 32.64 4.07
C PRO A 163 -13.77 32.32 5.44
N ARG A 164 -14.57 31.26 5.51
CA ARG A 164 -15.19 30.74 6.76
C ARG A 164 -15.56 29.27 6.60
N GLY A 165 -16.00 28.62 7.68
CA GLY A 165 -16.59 27.29 7.63
C GLY A 165 -17.83 27.28 6.71
N TYR A 166 -17.89 26.31 5.82
CA TYR A 166 -18.98 26.14 4.84
C TYR A 166 -20.10 25.23 5.35
N ARG A 167 -19.88 24.54 6.46
CA ARG A 167 -20.88 23.78 7.21
C ARG A 167 -20.76 24.10 8.69
N LEU A 168 -21.84 23.85 9.42
CA LEU A 168 -21.90 23.98 10.86
C LEU A 168 -21.08 22.87 11.52
N PHE A 169 -20.17 23.22 12.43
CA PHE A 169 -19.55 22.25 13.35
C PHE A 169 -20.63 21.76 14.31
N ASP A 170 -20.87 20.46 14.34
CA ASP A 170 -21.94 19.87 15.15
C ASP A 170 -21.43 18.83 16.14
N VAL A 171 -21.68 19.09 17.44
CA VAL A 171 -21.33 18.16 18.52
C VAL A 171 -22.13 16.85 18.40
N ASP A 172 -23.34 16.88 17.86
CA ASP A 172 -24.13 15.68 17.65
C ASP A 172 -23.51 14.77 16.61
N ASP A 173 -22.89 15.31 15.54
CA ASP A 173 -22.16 14.52 14.56
C ASP A 173 -20.93 13.85 15.19
N LEU A 174 -20.24 14.51 16.15
CA LEU A 174 -19.16 13.86 16.92
C LEU A 174 -19.65 12.66 17.71
N LEU A 175 -20.80 12.79 18.36
CA LEU A 175 -21.40 11.73 19.16
C LEU A 175 -21.87 10.57 18.28
N ILE A 176 -22.65 10.86 17.25
CA ILE A 176 -23.26 9.86 16.38
C ILE A 176 -22.22 9.06 15.59
N ASN A 177 -21.24 9.74 15.03
CA ASN A 177 -20.13 9.10 14.32
C ASN A 177 -19.30 8.20 15.25
N THR A 178 -19.02 8.68 16.48
CA THR A 178 -18.31 7.89 17.48
C THR A 178 -19.11 6.63 17.88
N LEU A 179 -20.41 6.78 18.09
CA LEU A 179 -21.32 5.66 18.37
C LEU A 179 -21.36 4.67 17.20
N GLY A 180 -21.36 5.14 15.96
CA GLY A 180 -21.25 4.29 14.77
C GLY A 180 -19.98 3.44 14.79
N GLY A 181 -18.84 4.03 15.12
CA GLY A 181 -17.58 3.30 15.27
C GLY A 181 -17.61 2.26 16.40
N ILE A 182 -18.24 2.56 17.52
CA ILE A 182 -18.46 1.62 18.63
C ILE A 182 -19.39 0.48 18.19
N ALA A 183 -20.48 0.78 17.50
CA ALA A 183 -21.39 -0.23 16.95
C ALA A 183 -20.64 -1.16 15.99
N GLY A 184 -19.78 -0.61 15.13
CA GLY A 184 -18.90 -1.38 14.27
C GLY A 184 -17.94 -2.29 15.05
N TYR A 185 -17.36 -1.79 16.13
CA TYR A 185 -16.54 -2.61 17.03
C TYR A 185 -17.34 -3.78 17.62
N LEU A 186 -18.56 -3.55 18.08
CA LEU A 186 -19.42 -4.58 18.66
C LEU A 186 -19.88 -5.61 17.61
N CYS A 187 -20.18 -5.18 16.39
CA CYS A 187 -20.59 -6.05 15.29
C CYS A 187 -19.40 -6.83 14.66
N ALA A 188 -18.17 -6.37 14.83
CA ALA A 188 -16.98 -6.98 14.21
C ALA A 188 -16.85 -8.50 14.44
N PRO A 189 -17.18 -9.11 15.60
CA PRO A 189 -17.08 -10.55 15.80
C PRO A 189 -17.90 -11.39 14.83
N ALA A 190 -19.05 -10.87 14.37
CA ALA A 190 -19.88 -11.55 13.36
C ALA A 190 -19.13 -11.64 12.02
N PHE A 191 -18.49 -10.56 11.59
CA PHE A 191 -17.68 -10.53 10.37
C PHE A 191 -16.39 -11.34 10.50
N MET A 192 -15.76 -11.36 11.69
CA MET A 192 -14.55 -12.13 11.96
C MET A 192 -14.75 -13.65 11.82
N ARG A 193 -15.99 -14.15 11.97
CA ARG A 193 -16.31 -15.57 11.73
C ARG A 193 -16.25 -15.95 10.25
N LEU A 194 -16.49 -15.00 9.35
CA LEU A 194 -16.52 -15.20 7.90
C LEU A 194 -15.16 -14.95 7.24
N LEU A 195 -14.27 -14.23 7.93
CA LEU A 195 -13.00 -13.79 7.37
C LEU A 195 -11.82 -14.55 8.01
N PRO A 196 -10.72 -14.80 7.26
CA PRO A 196 -9.54 -15.43 7.82
C PRO A 196 -8.95 -14.58 8.96
N SER A 197 -8.55 -15.22 10.05
CA SER A 197 -7.94 -14.51 11.17
C SER A 197 -6.63 -13.85 10.72
N ARG A 198 -6.30 -12.71 11.33
CA ARG A 198 -5.05 -12.01 11.05
C ARG A 198 -3.83 -12.90 11.34
N GLU A 199 -3.90 -13.74 12.35
CA GLU A 199 -2.83 -14.68 12.68
C GLU A 199 -2.60 -15.71 11.59
N ASN A 200 -3.66 -16.25 11.02
CA ASN A 200 -3.56 -17.18 9.89
C ASN A 200 -2.98 -16.47 8.65
N MET A 201 -3.35 -15.21 8.41
CA MET A 201 -2.76 -14.40 7.35
C MET A 201 -1.28 -14.11 7.60
N ASP A 202 -0.88 -13.83 8.85
CA ASP A 202 0.50 -13.56 9.21
C ASP A 202 1.35 -14.82 9.04
N LYS A 203 0.89 -15.98 9.56
CA LYS A 203 1.54 -17.29 9.39
C LYS A 203 1.68 -17.66 7.90
N ALA A 204 0.63 -17.50 7.12
CA ALA A 204 0.66 -17.76 5.68
C ALA A 204 1.64 -16.83 4.94
N SER A 205 1.72 -15.57 5.35
CA SER A 205 2.67 -14.61 4.77
C SER A 205 4.11 -14.96 5.10
N ILE A 206 4.41 -15.29 6.34
CA ILE A 206 5.77 -15.72 6.78
C ILE A 206 6.16 -16.99 6.04
N ARG A 207 5.28 -18.01 5.98
CA ARG A 207 5.55 -19.26 5.26
C ARG A 207 5.90 -19.00 3.79
N ARG A 208 5.13 -18.16 3.09
CA ARG A 208 5.44 -17.75 1.71
C ARG A 208 6.71 -16.91 1.62
N GLY A 209 7.02 -16.12 2.64
CA GLY A 209 8.18 -15.25 2.72
C GLY A 209 9.50 -16.01 2.93
N MET A 210 9.47 -17.27 3.35
CA MET A 210 10.67 -18.12 3.41
C MET A 210 11.24 -18.39 2.03
N GLU A 211 10.41 -18.41 1.00
CA GLU A 211 10.84 -18.50 -0.39
C GLU A 211 10.99 -17.11 -1.01
N VAL A 212 12.01 -16.94 -1.84
CA VAL A 212 12.23 -15.66 -2.52
C VAL A 212 11.49 -15.66 -3.85
N SER A 213 10.32 -15.01 -3.84
CA SER A 213 9.46 -14.90 -5.04
C SER A 213 10.09 -14.02 -6.13
N LEU A 214 9.69 -14.24 -7.39
CA LEU A 214 10.15 -13.44 -8.53
C LEU A 214 9.84 -11.94 -8.37
N PRO A 215 8.62 -11.50 -7.99
CA PRO A 215 8.35 -10.08 -7.77
C PRO A 215 9.28 -9.44 -6.72
N ARG A 216 9.63 -10.17 -5.66
CA ARG A 216 10.57 -9.71 -4.63
C ARG A 216 11.99 -9.51 -5.20
N ARG A 217 12.44 -10.42 -6.10
CA ARG A 217 13.74 -10.30 -6.79
C ARG A 217 13.75 -9.11 -7.74
N ILE A 218 12.66 -8.91 -8.53
CA ILE A 218 12.53 -7.78 -9.46
C ILE A 218 12.55 -6.46 -8.69
N LEU A 219 11.78 -6.36 -7.61
CA LEU A 219 11.74 -5.14 -6.81
C LEU A 219 13.11 -4.80 -6.20
N ALA A 220 13.87 -5.82 -5.71
CA ALA A 220 15.22 -5.62 -5.24
C ALA A 220 16.14 -5.09 -6.36
N LEU A 221 16.02 -5.68 -7.56
CA LEU A 221 16.76 -5.24 -8.74
C LEU A 221 16.42 -3.80 -9.14
N CYS A 222 15.13 -3.41 -9.12
CA CYS A 222 14.70 -2.05 -9.41
C CYS A 222 15.32 -1.03 -8.44
N PHE A 223 15.38 -1.34 -7.14
CA PHE A 223 16.03 -0.49 -6.14
C PHE A 223 17.53 -0.36 -6.41
N ASP A 224 18.19 -1.48 -6.67
CA ASP A 224 19.62 -1.47 -6.94
C ASP A 224 19.93 -0.69 -8.22
N LEU A 225 19.18 -0.91 -9.30
CA LEU A 225 19.34 -0.17 -10.56
C LEU A 225 19.07 1.33 -10.38
N PHE A 226 18.04 1.70 -9.61
CA PHE A 226 17.79 3.10 -9.30
C PHE A 226 18.99 3.77 -8.64
N LEU A 227 19.62 3.11 -7.66
CA LEU A 227 20.83 3.63 -7.00
C LEU A 227 22.00 3.71 -7.96
N ILE A 228 22.20 2.70 -8.82
CA ILE A 228 23.29 2.68 -9.80
C ILE A 228 23.11 3.82 -10.82
N PHE A 229 21.89 4.02 -11.34
CA PHE A 229 21.61 5.12 -12.27
C PHE A 229 21.73 6.48 -11.62
N LEU A 230 21.36 6.62 -10.35
CA LEU A 230 21.53 7.86 -9.61
C LEU A 230 23.03 8.17 -9.43
N ALA A 231 23.83 7.17 -9.09
CA ALA A 231 25.29 7.31 -8.99
C ALA A 231 25.95 7.63 -10.34
N ASP A 232 25.51 6.96 -11.43
CA ASP A 232 26.00 7.26 -12.79
C ASP A 232 25.63 8.68 -13.22
N ALA A 233 24.40 9.12 -12.95
CA ALA A 233 23.96 10.49 -13.25
C ALA A 233 24.78 11.54 -12.46
N ALA A 234 25.02 11.30 -11.17
CA ALA A 234 25.84 12.18 -10.34
C ALA A 234 27.29 12.23 -10.84
N LEU A 235 27.89 11.09 -11.21
CA LEU A 235 29.23 11.00 -11.76
C LEU A 235 29.35 11.79 -13.08
N ARG A 236 28.37 11.62 -13.98
CA ARG A 236 28.32 12.36 -15.26
C ARG A 236 28.16 13.87 -15.08
N ALA A 237 27.42 14.27 -14.03
CA ALA A 237 27.28 15.69 -13.72
C ALA A 237 28.56 16.31 -13.13
N ALA A 238 29.33 15.53 -12.39
CA ALA A 238 30.55 16.00 -11.72
C ALA A 238 31.78 16.02 -12.63
N LEU A 239 31.81 15.20 -13.70
CA LEU A 239 32.97 15.10 -14.57
C LEU A 239 32.89 16.05 -15.78
N PRO A 240 33.99 16.78 -16.14
CA PRO A 240 34.05 17.52 -17.39
C PRO A 240 33.82 16.59 -18.59
N GLY A 241 32.87 16.92 -19.47
CA GLY A 241 32.53 16.07 -20.62
C GLY A 241 31.74 14.81 -20.28
N GLY A 242 31.30 14.61 -19.04
CA GLY A 242 30.57 13.41 -18.60
C GLY A 242 29.29 13.12 -19.39
N ARG A 243 28.63 14.14 -19.94
CA ARG A 243 27.42 14.00 -20.80
C ARG A 243 27.71 13.32 -22.15
N GLN A 244 28.97 13.36 -22.62
CA GLN A 244 29.41 12.74 -23.88
C GLN A 244 29.93 11.30 -23.70
N MET A 245 29.95 10.79 -22.46
CA MET A 245 30.37 9.41 -22.19
C MET A 245 29.38 8.39 -22.77
N PRO A 246 29.89 7.23 -23.24
CA PRO A 246 29.01 6.17 -23.79
C PRO A 246 27.89 5.77 -22.82
N GLY A 247 26.69 5.55 -23.35
CA GLY A 247 25.54 5.14 -22.55
C GLY A 247 25.71 3.82 -21.81
N SER A 248 26.65 2.94 -22.27
CA SER A 248 26.96 1.64 -21.65
C SER A 248 27.88 1.73 -20.44
N LEU A 249 28.40 2.91 -20.11
CA LEU A 249 29.39 3.07 -19.03
C LEU A 249 28.87 2.62 -17.66
N TRP A 250 27.55 2.71 -17.43
CA TRP A 250 26.89 2.24 -16.20
C TRP A 250 27.08 0.74 -15.90
N LEU A 251 27.46 -0.07 -16.91
CA LEU A 251 27.72 -1.51 -16.71
C LEU A 251 28.93 -1.75 -15.79
N ILE A 252 29.92 -0.86 -15.81
CA ILE A 252 31.12 -0.97 -14.94
C ILE A 252 30.74 -0.79 -13.47
N PRO A 253 30.12 0.34 -13.04
CA PRO A 253 29.68 0.48 -11.66
C PRO A 253 28.63 -0.59 -11.27
N ALA A 254 27.79 -1.04 -12.19
CA ALA A 254 26.87 -2.14 -11.93
C ALA A 254 27.60 -3.46 -11.62
N PHE A 255 28.59 -3.82 -12.43
CA PHE A 255 29.42 -5.01 -12.18
C PHE A 255 30.17 -4.91 -10.84
N LEU A 256 30.79 -3.78 -10.56
CA LEU A 256 31.50 -3.54 -9.29
C LEU A 256 30.52 -3.60 -8.11
N TYR A 257 29.36 -2.95 -8.20
CA TYR A 257 28.34 -2.95 -7.16
C TYR A 257 27.85 -4.37 -6.85
N TYR A 258 27.45 -5.14 -7.85
CA TYR A 258 26.91 -6.49 -7.65
C TYR A 258 27.98 -7.55 -7.32
N SER A 259 29.26 -7.25 -7.54
CA SER A 259 30.36 -8.15 -7.18
C SER A 259 30.90 -7.86 -5.77
N PHE A 260 31.22 -6.60 -5.46
CA PHE A 260 31.91 -6.24 -4.22
C PHE A 260 30.96 -5.97 -3.06
N VAL A 261 29.84 -5.27 -3.30
CA VAL A 261 28.92 -4.94 -2.19
C VAL A 261 28.40 -6.21 -1.50
N PRO A 262 27.89 -7.25 -2.20
CA PRO A 262 27.45 -8.48 -1.52
C PRO A 262 28.61 -9.24 -0.86
N ALA A 263 29.82 -9.18 -1.40
CA ALA A 263 30.98 -9.82 -0.77
C ALA A 263 31.29 -9.22 0.60
N LEU A 264 31.21 -7.87 0.71
CA LEU A 264 31.44 -7.14 1.97
C LEU A 264 30.27 -7.23 2.96
N THR A 265 29.03 -7.28 2.46
CA THR A 265 27.80 -7.19 3.29
C THR A 265 27.20 -8.55 3.63
N GLY A 266 27.89 -9.66 3.36
CA GLY A 266 27.36 -10.99 3.60
C GLY A 266 26.25 -11.42 2.65
N GLY A 267 26.42 -11.11 1.36
CA GLY A 267 25.50 -11.52 0.29
C GLY A 267 24.34 -10.56 0.03
N ARG A 268 24.40 -9.31 0.52
CA ARG A 268 23.30 -8.35 0.42
C ARG A 268 23.70 -7.16 -0.44
N THR A 269 22.84 -6.75 -1.38
CA THR A 269 22.85 -5.42 -1.98
C THR A 269 21.87 -4.52 -1.23
N ALA A 270 21.84 -3.22 -1.52
CA ALA A 270 20.90 -2.30 -0.87
C ALA A 270 19.43 -2.74 -1.08
N GLY A 271 19.04 -3.04 -2.33
CA GLY A 271 17.71 -3.53 -2.65
C GLY A 271 17.40 -4.89 -1.99
N LYS A 272 18.36 -5.80 -1.96
CA LYS A 272 18.20 -7.07 -1.26
C LYS A 272 18.08 -6.90 0.25
N TRP A 273 18.85 -5.99 0.83
CA TRP A 273 18.74 -5.67 2.27
C TRP A 273 17.36 -5.10 2.64
N ILE A 274 16.86 -4.15 1.84
CA ILE A 274 15.51 -3.58 2.02
C ILE A 274 14.45 -4.69 2.01
N LEU A 275 14.56 -5.65 1.10
CA LEU A 275 13.57 -6.70 0.90
C LEU A 275 13.89 -8.02 1.62
N ARG A 276 14.83 -8.01 2.57
CA ARG A 276 15.20 -9.20 3.36
C ARG A 276 15.64 -10.40 2.50
N ILE A 277 16.41 -10.16 1.44
CA ILE A 277 17.03 -11.18 0.58
C ILE A 277 18.54 -11.19 0.84
N ARG A 278 19.15 -12.35 0.77
CA ARG A 278 20.62 -12.51 0.68
C ARG A 278 20.99 -13.55 -0.39
N ILE A 279 22.20 -13.45 -0.90
CA ILE A 279 22.81 -14.47 -1.74
C ILE A 279 23.47 -15.47 -0.80
N GLY A 280 23.14 -16.74 -0.96
CA GLY A 280 23.75 -17.86 -0.24
C GLY A 280 24.31 -18.90 -1.21
N ALA A 281 25.24 -19.72 -0.74
CA ALA A 281 25.73 -20.87 -1.48
C ALA A 281 24.62 -21.91 -1.65
N THR A 282 24.52 -22.51 -2.85
CA THR A 282 23.44 -23.46 -3.15
C THR A 282 23.51 -24.72 -2.28
N ALA A 283 24.71 -25.17 -1.94
CA ALA A 283 24.91 -26.41 -1.16
C ALA A 283 24.57 -26.27 0.31
N THR A 284 25.05 -25.21 0.97
CA THR A 284 24.96 -25.06 2.44
C THR A 284 23.99 -23.96 2.87
N GLY A 285 23.68 -23.02 1.99
CA GLY A 285 22.95 -21.80 2.35
C GLY A 285 23.81 -20.73 3.04
N ASP A 286 25.06 -21.02 3.33
CA ASP A 286 26.00 -20.10 3.98
C ASP A 286 26.47 -18.98 3.04
N ARG A 287 27.43 -18.18 3.53
CA ARG A 287 28.03 -17.13 2.71
C ARG A 287 28.81 -17.74 1.54
N PRO A 288 28.53 -17.33 0.30
CA PRO A 288 29.32 -17.74 -0.86
C PRO A 288 30.77 -17.26 -0.75
N HIS A 289 31.66 -17.94 -1.44
CA HIS A 289 33.04 -17.49 -1.61
C HIS A 289 33.05 -16.17 -2.43
N TRP A 290 34.04 -15.34 -2.20
CA TRP A 290 34.15 -14.00 -2.81
C TRP A 290 34.07 -14.04 -4.35
N TYR A 291 34.68 -15.03 -5.03
CA TYR A 291 34.69 -15.17 -6.48
C TYR A 291 33.33 -15.57 -7.09
N GLN A 292 32.41 -16.09 -6.30
CA GLN A 292 31.09 -16.49 -6.78
C GLN A 292 30.20 -15.29 -7.09
N TYR A 293 30.41 -14.14 -6.46
CA TYR A 293 29.64 -12.91 -6.74
C TYR A 293 29.99 -12.31 -8.11
N PRO A 294 31.26 -12.06 -8.46
CA PRO A 294 31.62 -11.60 -9.81
C PRO A 294 31.27 -12.62 -10.89
N LEU A 295 31.39 -13.93 -10.62
CA LEU A 295 30.98 -14.98 -11.56
C LEU A 295 29.46 -14.92 -11.83
N ARG A 296 28.66 -14.72 -10.79
CA ARG A 296 27.20 -14.55 -10.88
C ARG A 296 26.83 -13.33 -11.70
N CYS A 297 27.37 -12.17 -11.37
CA CYS A 297 27.10 -10.92 -12.06
C CYS A 297 27.65 -10.93 -13.48
N GLY A 298 28.90 -11.36 -13.66
CA GLY A 298 29.56 -11.41 -14.97
C GLY A 298 28.86 -12.32 -15.96
N SER A 299 28.43 -13.52 -15.53
CA SER A 299 27.67 -14.43 -16.39
C SER A 299 26.31 -13.83 -16.83
N LEU A 300 25.64 -13.09 -15.94
CA LEU A 300 24.39 -12.40 -16.26
C LEU A 300 24.62 -11.25 -17.26
N LEU A 301 25.61 -10.40 -17.02
CA LEU A 301 25.93 -9.29 -17.90
C LEU A 301 26.44 -9.75 -19.26
N LEU A 302 27.26 -10.79 -19.29
CA LEU A 302 27.71 -11.43 -20.54
C LEU A 302 26.50 -11.88 -21.36
N PHE A 303 25.58 -12.59 -20.74
CA PHE A 303 24.40 -13.12 -21.41
C PHE A 303 23.44 -12.03 -21.88
N LEU A 304 23.19 -10.99 -21.08
CA LEU A 304 22.21 -9.95 -21.42
C LEU A 304 22.76 -8.88 -22.36
N PHE A 305 24.05 -8.55 -22.27
CA PHE A 305 24.63 -7.41 -22.99
C PHE A 305 25.74 -7.77 -23.95
N ALA A 306 26.68 -8.66 -23.58
CA ALA A 306 27.80 -8.99 -24.45
C ALA A 306 27.41 -9.93 -25.61
N LEU A 307 26.65 -10.99 -25.35
CA LEU A 307 26.21 -11.92 -26.41
C LEU A 307 25.39 -11.24 -27.51
N PRO A 308 24.35 -10.43 -27.22
CA PRO A 308 23.61 -9.70 -28.26
C PRO A 308 24.52 -8.76 -29.07
N ARG A 309 25.52 -8.14 -28.42
CA ARG A 309 26.49 -7.29 -29.10
C ARG A 309 27.38 -8.09 -30.05
N ILE A 310 27.81 -9.28 -29.64
CA ILE A 310 28.58 -10.19 -30.49
C ILE A 310 27.71 -10.66 -31.68
N PHE A 311 26.45 -11.01 -31.46
CA PHE A 311 25.56 -11.41 -32.53
C PHE A 311 25.33 -10.32 -33.57
N SER A 312 25.33 -9.04 -33.17
CA SER A 312 25.18 -7.91 -34.09
C SER A 312 26.37 -7.73 -35.03
N LEU A 313 27.52 -8.37 -34.77
CA LEU A 313 28.71 -8.35 -35.63
C LEU A 313 28.70 -9.48 -36.68
N LEU A 314 27.75 -10.42 -36.57
CA LEU A 314 27.66 -11.56 -37.51
C LEU A 314 26.87 -11.15 -38.77
N PRO A 315 27.04 -11.88 -39.89
CA PRO A 315 26.18 -11.75 -41.07
C PRO A 315 24.69 -11.98 -40.74
N PRO A 316 23.76 -11.47 -41.54
CA PRO A 316 22.32 -11.43 -41.17
C PRO A 316 21.71 -12.79 -40.79
N LEU A 317 22.00 -13.84 -41.55
CA LEU A 317 21.43 -15.16 -41.30
C LEU A 317 21.97 -15.83 -40.02
N PRO A 318 23.29 -15.93 -39.76
CA PRO A 318 23.80 -16.38 -38.47
C PRO A 318 23.34 -15.51 -37.27
N ALA A 319 23.31 -14.20 -37.45
CA ALA A 319 22.81 -13.30 -36.41
C ALA A 319 21.38 -13.62 -36.04
N PHE A 320 20.49 -13.78 -37.02
CA PHE A 320 19.08 -14.13 -36.79
C PHE A 320 18.93 -15.45 -36.02
N LEU A 321 19.68 -16.48 -36.40
CA LEU A 321 19.66 -17.76 -35.70
C LEU A 321 20.14 -17.64 -34.26
N CYS A 322 21.22 -16.90 -33.99
CA CYS A 322 21.72 -16.67 -32.65
C CYS A 322 20.73 -15.89 -31.78
N TYR A 323 20.11 -14.84 -32.30
CA TYR A 323 19.07 -14.10 -31.60
C TYR A 323 17.84 -14.97 -31.31
N THR A 324 17.43 -15.83 -32.22
CA THR A 324 16.30 -16.76 -32.04
C THR A 324 16.58 -17.73 -30.90
N VAL A 325 17.75 -18.38 -30.87
CA VAL A 325 18.15 -19.28 -29.79
C VAL A 325 18.24 -18.54 -28.46
N TRP A 326 18.84 -17.35 -28.47
CA TRP A 326 18.97 -16.50 -27.29
C TRP A 326 17.60 -16.09 -26.73
N PHE A 327 16.64 -15.73 -27.58
CA PHE A 327 15.28 -15.39 -27.20
C PHE A 327 14.55 -16.58 -26.53
N PHE A 328 14.63 -17.76 -27.11
CA PHE A 328 14.03 -18.96 -26.54
C PHE A 328 14.68 -19.33 -25.19
N PHE A 329 15.99 -19.16 -25.06
CA PHE A 329 16.68 -19.38 -23.79
C PHE A 329 16.27 -18.35 -22.75
N LEU A 330 16.03 -17.11 -23.14
CA LEU A 330 15.53 -16.03 -22.25
C LEU A 330 14.13 -16.36 -21.77
N ALA A 331 13.23 -16.79 -22.67
CA ALA A 331 11.88 -17.22 -22.33
C ALA A 331 11.90 -18.43 -21.37
N TYR A 332 12.74 -19.44 -21.66
CA TYR A 332 12.97 -20.58 -20.76
C TYR A 332 13.44 -20.15 -19.37
N THR A 333 14.39 -19.21 -19.30
CA THR A 333 14.90 -18.66 -18.03
C THR A 333 13.79 -17.93 -17.28
N GLY A 334 12.93 -17.18 -17.97
CA GLY A 334 11.75 -16.54 -17.41
C GLY A 334 10.75 -17.53 -16.79
N ILE A 335 10.45 -18.62 -17.51
CA ILE A 335 9.59 -19.70 -17.01
C ILE A 335 10.19 -20.36 -15.76
N ARG A 336 11.51 -20.59 -15.74
CA ARG A 336 12.19 -21.12 -14.55
C ARG A 336 12.12 -20.19 -13.36
N ALA A 337 12.25 -18.86 -13.60
CA ALA A 337 12.11 -17.85 -12.56
C ALA A 337 10.71 -17.86 -11.92
N ILE A 338 9.65 -17.98 -12.74
CA ILE A 338 8.25 -18.08 -12.28
C ILE A 338 8.04 -19.36 -11.46
N ARG A 339 8.66 -20.47 -11.87
CA ARG A 339 8.59 -21.76 -11.19
C ARG A 339 9.53 -21.89 -9.99
N HIS A 340 10.09 -20.80 -9.49
CA HIS A 340 11.03 -20.75 -8.36
C HIS A 340 12.25 -21.67 -8.47
N ARG A 341 12.67 -22.00 -9.71
CA ARG A 341 13.85 -22.82 -9.96
C ARG A 341 15.11 -21.95 -10.13
N ASP A 342 16.27 -22.52 -9.82
CA ASP A 342 17.55 -21.83 -9.99
C ASP A 342 17.76 -21.43 -11.44
N LEU A 343 18.20 -20.21 -11.65
CA LEU A 343 18.50 -19.64 -12.97
C LEU A 343 19.89 -20.04 -13.43
N PHE A 344 20.21 -19.89 -14.73
CA PHE A 344 21.48 -20.36 -15.28
C PHE A 344 22.70 -19.74 -14.58
N TYR A 345 22.67 -18.43 -14.31
CA TYR A 345 23.75 -17.71 -13.63
C TYR A 345 23.85 -18.08 -12.13
N GLU A 346 22.73 -18.50 -11.51
CA GLU A 346 22.72 -19.01 -10.15
C GLU A 346 23.39 -20.40 -10.08
N ARG A 347 23.12 -21.26 -11.06
CA ARG A 347 23.77 -22.58 -11.17
C ARG A 347 25.25 -22.46 -11.48
N LEU A 348 25.60 -21.59 -12.44
CA LEU A 348 27.00 -21.39 -12.85
C LEU A 348 27.86 -20.89 -11.70
N SER A 349 27.32 -20.00 -10.87
CA SER A 349 28.02 -19.44 -9.71
C SER A 349 27.88 -20.30 -8.45
N GLY A 350 27.06 -21.36 -8.45
CA GLY A 350 26.78 -22.15 -7.24
C GLY A 350 26.08 -21.35 -6.14
N THR A 351 25.28 -20.32 -6.49
CA THR A 351 24.63 -19.43 -5.55
C THR A 351 23.13 -19.36 -5.78
N ARG A 352 22.36 -19.05 -4.74
CA ARG A 352 20.92 -18.81 -4.83
C ARG A 352 20.48 -17.63 -3.99
N ASN A 353 19.30 -17.07 -4.31
CA ASN A 353 18.68 -16.06 -3.45
C ASN A 353 17.95 -16.75 -2.29
N ILE A 354 18.26 -16.35 -1.06
CA ILE A 354 17.70 -16.91 0.18
C ILE A 354 16.99 -15.79 0.94
N SER A 355 15.88 -16.12 1.60
CA SER A 355 15.20 -15.18 2.49
C SER A 355 15.98 -15.04 3.80
N SER A 356 16.36 -13.80 4.18
CA SER A 356 17.00 -13.55 5.47
C SER A 356 16.01 -13.50 6.64
N LEU A 357 14.74 -13.83 6.42
CA LEU A 357 13.78 -14.06 7.50
C LEU A 357 14.05 -15.38 8.22
N ALA A 358 14.65 -16.36 7.57
CA ALA A 358 15.04 -17.63 8.17
C ALA A 358 16.16 -17.47 9.21
N ASP A 359 16.90 -16.35 9.16
CA ASP A 359 17.98 -16.06 10.10
C ASP A 359 17.48 -15.43 11.43
N GLN A 360 16.18 -15.20 11.59
CA GLN A 360 15.57 -14.65 12.82
C GLN A 360 14.86 -15.75 13.60
N PRO A 361 14.95 -15.75 14.96
CA PRO A 361 14.14 -16.64 15.78
C PRO A 361 12.65 -16.43 15.43
N CYS A 362 11.90 -17.52 15.39
CA CYS A 362 10.51 -17.52 15.00
C CYS A 362 9.71 -16.58 15.94
N PRO A 363 8.97 -15.58 15.43
CA PRO A 363 8.22 -14.64 16.29
C PRO A 363 7.16 -15.30 17.19
N SER A 364 6.94 -16.61 17.04
CA SER A 364 6.05 -17.39 17.90
C SER A 364 6.56 -17.60 19.32
N GLU A 365 7.86 -17.41 19.58
CA GLU A 365 8.46 -17.56 20.92
C GLU A 365 8.38 -16.29 21.76
N GLU A 366 8.32 -15.11 21.12
CA GLU A 366 8.16 -13.82 21.82
C GLU A 366 6.70 -13.50 22.22
N MET A 367 5.71 -14.26 21.71
CA MET A 367 4.29 -14.06 22.06
C MET A 367 3.82 -15.00 23.19
N SER A 368 4.69 -15.85 23.71
CA SER A 368 4.40 -16.77 24.83
C SER A 368 5.10 -16.39 26.14
N SER A 369 5.89 -15.33 26.13
CA SER A 369 6.45 -14.67 27.32
C SER A 369 5.76 -13.31 27.54
#